data_1d3a9f5dbe79dcfc114db653a1b23b47
#
_entry.id   1d3a9f5dbe79dcfc114db653a1b23b47
#
_cell.length_a   1.000
_cell.length_b   1.000
_cell.length_c   1.000
_cell.angle_alpha   90.00
_cell.angle_beta   90.00
_cell.angle_gamma   90.00
#
_symmetry.space_group_name_H-M   'P 1'
#
loop_
_entity.id
_entity.type
_entity.pdbx_description
1 polymer ?
#
loop_
_entity_poly.entity_id
_entity_poly.type
_entity_poly.pdbx_seq_one_letter_code
_entity_poly.pdbx_strand_id
1 'polypeptide(L)'
;MDQDLKKLLALLCACVALAGVILVSNNGLTLQGLVHGQTQPVVTLLEQPATGALQVTGETALQALVLYSPGREDSVQYEKNIRLALKHLRIGAQSLELDRTQTVSYTDYDLVILASAYWEDEMTESAARLMRYVEAGGRLLLATVPESLGSQFDTSYRRMGVADYGDYLNYDTISFSGELIPGIQGRTFIGETFSDVALSVTLEEGATVYAWAEDGQDRRTPLIWSYDSGQGRVAVFNSTSGKGDFWRGITAGCINALFDTFMYPVVNALCLFIDDFPSPQYESESDVVREEYGRSAKEFYRDIWWPDMLQVAKAYGDVYTGLFVATYNDITDPDRLAYTESATELYFGNSLLKNGYELGAHGYTH
;
A
#
# COMPACT_ATOMS: atom_id res chain seq x y z
N MET A 1 60.37 8.31 44.23
CA MET A 1 59.08 8.88 43.69
C MET A 1 58.00 8.57 44.69
N ASP A 2 57.53 9.59 45.33
CA ASP A 2 56.55 9.52 46.42
C ASP A 2 55.31 8.76 46.00
N GLN A 3 54.69 8.01 46.90
CA GLN A 3 53.54 7.14 46.62
C GLN A 3 52.30 7.96 46.17
N ASP A 4 52.21 9.19 46.65
CA ASP A 4 51.14 10.11 46.30
C ASP A 4 51.35 10.73 44.89
N LEU A 5 52.62 10.92 44.46
CA LEU A 5 52.93 11.33 43.08
C LEU A 5 52.56 10.26 42.06
N LYS A 6 52.74 8.95 42.40
CA LYS A 6 52.35 7.84 41.54
C LYS A 6 50.81 7.75 41.38
N LYS A 7 50.06 7.99 42.48
CA LYS A 7 48.58 8.03 42.43
C LYS A 7 48.11 9.21 41.60
N LEU A 8 48.68 10.37 41.75
CA LEU A 8 48.33 11.56 40.96
C LEU A 8 48.60 11.33 39.46
N LEU A 9 49.71 10.72 39.10
CA LEU A 9 50.09 10.39 37.72
C LEU A 9 49.11 9.38 37.13
N ALA A 10 48.74 8.36 37.89
CA ALA A 10 47.74 7.35 37.47
C ALA A 10 46.39 7.97 37.24
N LEU A 11 45.94 8.88 38.12
CA LEU A 11 44.67 9.60 37.94
C LEU A 11 44.71 10.51 36.72
N LEU A 12 45.80 11.21 36.47
CA LEU A 12 45.96 12.05 35.27
C LEU A 12 45.92 11.21 33.98
N CYS A 13 46.61 10.06 33.96
CA CYS A 13 46.54 9.15 32.82
C CYS A 13 45.11 8.61 32.58
N ALA A 14 44.40 8.29 33.66
CA ALA A 14 42.98 7.83 33.54
C ALA A 14 42.09 8.94 32.99
N CYS A 15 42.26 10.19 33.45
CA CYS A 15 41.49 11.34 32.94
C CYS A 15 41.77 11.64 31.47
N VAL A 16 43.07 11.54 31.05
CA VAL A 16 43.45 11.72 29.63
C VAL A 16 42.89 10.59 28.76
N ALA A 17 42.91 9.35 29.25
CA ALA A 17 42.32 8.24 28.54
C ALA A 17 40.81 8.39 28.41
N LEU A 18 40.12 8.82 29.48
CA LEU A 18 38.67 9.07 29.46
C LEU A 18 38.29 10.23 28.54
N ALA A 19 39.05 11.32 28.57
CA ALA A 19 38.89 12.45 27.65
C ALA A 19 39.12 12.02 26.17
N GLY A 20 40.12 11.14 25.93
CA GLY A 20 40.34 10.54 24.60
C GLY A 20 39.18 9.69 24.12
N VAL A 21 38.58 8.87 25.00
CA VAL A 21 37.38 8.07 24.67
C VAL A 21 36.19 8.96 24.39
N ILE A 22 35.96 10.01 25.19
CA ILE A 22 34.87 10.97 24.98
C ILE A 22 35.07 11.75 23.67
N LEU A 23 36.27 12.19 23.35
CA LEU A 23 36.58 12.87 22.08
C LEU A 23 36.37 11.97 20.86
N VAL A 24 36.77 10.71 20.94
CA VAL A 24 36.55 9.72 19.87
C VAL A 24 35.08 9.40 19.73
N SER A 25 34.35 9.27 20.84
CA SER A 25 32.91 9.03 20.83
C SER A 25 32.11 10.22 20.28
N ASN A 26 32.46 11.45 20.67
CA ASN A 26 31.77 12.67 20.19
C ASN A 26 32.04 12.99 18.70
N ASN A 27 33.17 12.52 18.16
CA ASN A 27 33.51 12.73 16.76
C ASN A 27 33.10 11.56 15.85
N GLY A 28 32.33 10.60 16.35
CA GLY A 28 31.86 9.46 15.56
C GLY A 28 32.95 8.53 15.05
N LEU A 29 34.23 8.76 15.46
CA LEU A 29 35.34 7.87 15.16
C LEU A 29 35.27 6.66 16.10
N THR A 30 34.67 5.58 15.67
CA THR A 30 34.79 4.31 16.40
C THR A 30 36.18 3.73 16.22
N LEU A 31 36.79 3.20 17.28
CA LEU A 31 38.09 2.50 17.24
C LEU A 31 38.13 1.39 16.17
N GLN A 32 37.02 0.88 15.73
CA GLN A 32 36.90 -0.07 14.63
C GLN A 32 37.27 0.51 13.26
N GLY A 33 37.03 1.81 13.02
CA GLY A 33 37.47 2.48 11.79
C GLY A 33 38.98 2.62 11.65
N LEU A 34 39.70 2.57 12.76
CA LEU A 34 41.18 2.66 12.78
C LEU A 34 41.90 1.31 12.62
N VAL A 35 41.20 0.19 12.84
CA VAL A 35 41.82 -1.16 12.85
C VAL A 35 41.55 -1.94 11.56
N HIS A 36 40.56 -1.59 10.78
CA HIS A 36 40.22 -2.25 9.51
C HIS A 36 40.54 -1.33 8.33
N GLY A 37 41.84 -1.39 7.92
CA GLY A 37 42.19 -0.93 6.59
C GLY A 37 41.39 -1.69 5.54
N GLN A 38 40.66 -0.90 4.71
CA GLN A 38 40.11 -1.28 3.42
C GLN A 38 39.45 -2.67 3.36
N THR A 39 38.28 -2.82 3.92
CA THR A 39 37.29 -3.65 3.26
C THR A 39 36.65 -2.78 2.17
N GLN A 40 37.06 -3.00 0.92
CA GLN A 40 36.24 -2.56 -0.20
C GLN A 40 34.82 -3.03 0.09
N PRO A 41 33.77 -2.17 -0.11
CA PRO A 41 32.43 -2.67 -0.10
C PRO A 41 32.40 -3.79 -1.13
N VAL A 42 32.20 -5.01 -0.67
CA VAL A 42 31.73 -6.07 -1.54
C VAL A 42 30.33 -5.63 -1.91
N VAL A 43 30.25 -4.82 -2.96
CA VAL A 43 29.04 -4.77 -3.75
C VAL A 43 28.95 -6.18 -4.33
N THR A 44 28.37 -7.08 -3.56
CA THR A 44 27.74 -8.25 -4.14
C THR A 44 26.63 -7.62 -4.99
N LEU A 45 26.94 -7.34 -6.25
CA LEU A 45 25.92 -7.26 -7.26
C LEU A 45 25.10 -8.51 -6.98
N LEU A 46 23.92 -8.33 -6.41
CA LEU A 46 22.88 -9.35 -6.46
C LEU A 46 22.90 -9.73 -7.92
N GLU A 47 23.40 -10.93 -8.23
CA GLU A 47 23.30 -11.48 -9.58
C GLU A 47 21.84 -11.24 -9.93
N GLN A 48 21.61 -10.37 -10.91
CA GLN A 48 20.27 -10.19 -11.43
C GLN A 48 19.79 -11.60 -11.67
N PRO A 49 18.68 -12.01 -11.07
CA PRO A 49 18.12 -13.31 -11.33
C PRO A 49 18.08 -13.40 -12.84
N ALA A 50 18.74 -14.41 -13.40
CA ALA A 50 18.93 -14.57 -14.81
C ALA A 50 17.64 -14.12 -15.48
N THR A 51 17.71 -13.08 -16.30
CA THR A 51 16.62 -12.60 -17.11
C THR A 51 16.35 -13.62 -18.21
N GLY A 52 16.11 -14.86 -17.80
CA GLY A 52 15.22 -15.76 -18.48
C GLY A 52 13.85 -15.18 -18.20
N ALA A 53 13.44 -14.21 -19.03
CA ALA A 53 12.05 -13.91 -19.16
C ALA A 53 11.40 -15.28 -19.34
N LEU A 54 10.67 -15.75 -18.32
CA LEU A 54 9.64 -16.73 -18.52
C LEU A 54 8.75 -16.10 -19.59
N GLN A 55 9.06 -16.38 -20.85
CA GLN A 55 8.10 -16.21 -21.90
C GLN A 55 7.01 -17.22 -21.52
N VAL A 56 6.01 -16.73 -20.80
CA VAL A 56 4.72 -17.38 -20.70
C VAL A 56 4.16 -17.29 -22.12
N THR A 57 4.64 -18.16 -22.98
CA THR A 57 4.03 -18.50 -24.26
C THR A 57 2.87 -19.43 -23.94
N GLY A 58 1.82 -18.88 -23.35
CA GLY A 58 0.58 -19.56 -23.09
C GLY A 58 -0.54 -18.55 -23.23
N GLU A 59 -1.34 -18.72 -24.25
CA GLU A 59 -2.56 -17.99 -24.58
C GLU A 59 -3.70 -18.19 -23.58
N THR A 60 -3.43 -18.16 -22.27
CA THR A 60 -4.44 -18.33 -21.22
C THR A 60 -4.35 -17.28 -20.14
N ALA A 61 -4.03 -16.04 -20.48
CA ALA A 61 -4.35 -14.95 -19.60
C ALA A 61 -5.86 -14.78 -19.56
N LEU A 62 -6.45 -14.83 -18.36
CA LEU A 62 -7.87 -14.53 -18.17
C LEU A 62 -8.22 -13.21 -18.85
N GLN A 63 -9.43 -13.13 -19.43
CA GLN A 63 -9.94 -11.96 -20.11
C GLN A 63 -11.15 -11.42 -19.35
N ALA A 64 -11.13 -10.14 -19.01
CA ALA A 64 -12.21 -9.45 -18.33
C ALA A 64 -12.86 -8.43 -19.25
N LEU A 65 -14.19 -8.33 -19.17
CA LEU A 65 -14.99 -7.26 -19.75
C LEU A 65 -15.42 -6.31 -18.64
N VAL A 66 -15.08 -5.02 -18.74
CA VAL A 66 -15.49 -3.98 -17.79
C VAL A 66 -16.58 -3.14 -18.42
N LEU A 67 -17.78 -3.21 -17.86
CA LEU A 67 -18.94 -2.44 -18.28
C LEU A 67 -19.02 -1.14 -17.49
N TYR A 68 -19.06 0.01 -18.17
CA TYR A 68 -19.02 1.32 -17.54
C TYR A 68 -19.87 2.37 -18.28
N SER A 69 -20.09 3.51 -17.65
CA SER A 69 -20.85 4.65 -18.15
C SER A 69 -19.91 5.83 -18.42
N PRO A 70 -19.56 6.13 -19.68
CA PRO A 70 -18.57 7.19 -19.99
C PRO A 70 -19.06 8.61 -19.63
N GLY A 71 -20.37 8.82 -19.56
CA GLY A 71 -20.99 10.08 -19.15
C GLY A 71 -21.02 10.32 -17.63
N ARG A 72 -20.57 9.38 -16.82
CA ARG A 72 -20.60 9.42 -15.36
C ARG A 72 -19.16 9.39 -14.83
N GLU A 73 -18.75 10.47 -14.17
CA GLU A 73 -17.37 10.62 -13.68
C GLU A 73 -16.95 9.51 -12.71
N ASP A 74 -17.85 9.13 -11.79
CA ASP A 74 -17.62 8.04 -10.83
C ASP A 74 -17.42 6.69 -11.53
N SER A 75 -18.25 6.38 -12.55
CA SER A 75 -18.11 5.14 -13.32
C SER A 75 -16.79 5.08 -14.09
N VAL A 76 -16.34 6.21 -14.64
CA VAL A 76 -15.02 6.31 -15.29
C VAL A 76 -13.89 6.09 -14.27
N GLN A 77 -14.03 6.57 -13.04
CA GLN A 77 -13.05 6.33 -11.98
C GLN A 77 -13.05 4.88 -11.51
N TYR A 78 -14.21 4.23 -11.39
CA TYR A 78 -14.28 2.78 -11.11
C TYR A 78 -13.59 1.98 -12.21
N GLU A 79 -13.93 2.24 -13.47
CA GLU A 79 -13.33 1.57 -14.62
C GLU A 79 -11.80 1.68 -14.59
N LYS A 80 -11.26 2.88 -14.38
CA LYS A 80 -9.83 3.13 -14.30
C LYS A 80 -9.17 2.36 -13.15
N ASN A 81 -9.78 2.35 -11.96
CA ASN A 81 -9.26 1.65 -10.79
C ASN A 81 -9.29 0.12 -10.99
N ILE A 82 -10.38 -0.40 -11.54
CA ILE A 82 -10.57 -1.82 -11.85
C ILE A 82 -9.55 -2.27 -12.90
N ARG A 83 -9.35 -1.51 -13.98
CA ARG A 83 -8.35 -1.85 -15.00
C ARG A 83 -6.93 -1.89 -14.44
N LEU A 84 -6.63 -1.03 -13.49
CA LEU A 84 -5.33 -1.05 -12.83
C LEU A 84 -5.18 -2.29 -11.93
N ALA A 85 -6.24 -2.69 -11.21
CA ALA A 85 -6.26 -3.94 -10.46
C ALA A 85 -6.07 -5.15 -11.39
N LEU A 86 -6.81 -5.23 -12.49
CA LEU A 86 -6.70 -6.29 -13.49
C LEU A 86 -5.28 -6.36 -14.09
N LYS A 87 -4.67 -5.20 -14.39
CA LYS A 87 -3.29 -5.14 -14.86
C LYS A 87 -2.30 -5.74 -13.84
N HIS A 88 -2.48 -5.43 -12.56
CA HIS A 88 -1.63 -6.00 -11.50
C HIS A 88 -1.85 -7.51 -11.34
N LEU A 89 -3.07 -7.97 -11.53
CA LEU A 89 -3.43 -9.39 -11.51
C LEU A 89 -3.04 -10.14 -12.80
N ARG A 90 -2.51 -9.45 -13.80
CA ARG A 90 -2.16 -10.01 -15.12
C ARG A 90 -3.37 -10.56 -15.89
N ILE A 91 -4.54 -9.96 -15.72
CA ILE A 91 -5.77 -10.24 -16.45
C ILE A 91 -5.88 -9.25 -17.62
N GLY A 92 -6.13 -9.75 -18.81
CA GLY A 92 -6.47 -8.91 -19.97
C GLY A 92 -7.82 -8.20 -19.74
N ALA A 93 -7.96 -6.95 -20.15
CA ALA A 93 -9.19 -6.20 -19.90
C ALA A 93 -9.62 -5.41 -21.12
N GLN A 94 -10.90 -5.55 -21.47
CA GLN A 94 -11.62 -4.71 -22.43
C GLN A 94 -12.69 -3.92 -21.70
N SER A 95 -12.82 -2.63 -22.00
CA SER A 95 -13.91 -1.80 -21.50
C SER A 95 -14.98 -1.63 -22.56
N LEU A 96 -16.25 -1.66 -22.14
CA LEU A 96 -17.42 -1.47 -22.99
C LEU A 96 -18.42 -0.57 -22.30
N GLU A 97 -18.98 0.36 -23.05
CA GLU A 97 -20.06 1.25 -22.58
C GLU A 97 -21.35 0.47 -22.35
N LEU A 98 -22.09 0.78 -21.29
CA LEU A 98 -23.34 0.07 -20.92
C LEU A 98 -24.41 0.10 -22.02
N ASP A 99 -24.49 1.18 -22.78
CA ASP A 99 -25.43 1.32 -23.90
C ASP A 99 -25.10 0.45 -25.11
N ARG A 100 -23.91 -0.19 -25.12
CA ARG A 100 -23.42 -1.04 -26.22
C ARG A 100 -23.36 -2.52 -25.87
N THR A 101 -23.91 -2.93 -24.74
CA THR A 101 -23.82 -4.32 -24.25
C THR A 101 -24.44 -5.34 -25.21
N GLN A 102 -25.43 -4.96 -26.07
CA GLN A 102 -25.99 -5.83 -27.09
C GLN A 102 -24.99 -6.27 -28.17
N THR A 103 -23.85 -5.57 -28.31
CA THR A 103 -22.86 -5.82 -29.35
C THR A 103 -21.82 -6.89 -28.98
N VAL A 104 -21.86 -7.41 -27.74
CA VAL A 104 -20.82 -8.31 -27.22
C VAL A 104 -21.42 -9.64 -26.74
N SER A 105 -20.67 -10.74 -26.88
CA SER A 105 -20.97 -11.99 -26.21
C SER A 105 -20.21 -12.05 -24.88
N TYR A 106 -20.92 -12.16 -23.76
CA TYR A 106 -20.27 -12.30 -22.45
C TYR A 106 -19.47 -13.59 -22.32
N THR A 107 -19.81 -14.63 -23.08
CA THR A 107 -19.11 -15.91 -23.06
C THR A 107 -17.72 -15.87 -23.67
N ASP A 108 -17.34 -14.75 -24.31
CA ASP A 108 -15.99 -14.53 -24.82
C ASP A 108 -15.02 -14.08 -23.73
N TYR A 109 -15.51 -13.89 -22.49
CA TYR A 109 -14.77 -13.41 -21.33
C TYR A 109 -14.88 -14.38 -20.15
N ASP A 110 -13.79 -14.53 -19.42
CA ASP A 110 -13.74 -15.31 -18.18
C ASP A 110 -14.40 -14.60 -17.00
N LEU A 111 -14.49 -13.27 -17.08
CA LEU A 111 -15.01 -12.38 -16.04
C LEU A 111 -15.69 -11.16 -16.65
N VAL A 112 -16.88 -10.83 -16.18
CA VAL A 112 -17.56 -9.56 -16.46
C VAL A 112 -17.60 -8.73 -15.17
N ILE A 113 -17.27 -7.44 -15.27
CA ILE A 113 -17.29 -6.49 -14.15
C ILE A 113 -18.23 -5.35 -14.48
N LEU A 114 -19.22 -5.12 -13.64
CA LEU A 114 -20.15 -4.00 -13.76
C LEU A 114 -19.63 -2.83 -12.90
N ALA A 115 -19.05 -1.84 -13.56
CA ALA A 115 -18.34 -0.70 -12.97
C ALA A 115 -19.17 0.60 -13.06
N SER A 116 -20.47 0.51 -12.90
CA SER A 116 -21.36 1.67 -12.92
C SER A 116 -22.54 1.45 -11.96
N ALA A 117 -22.87 2.46 -11.18
CA ALA A 117 -24.05 2.49 -10.35
C ALA A 117 -25.36 2.72 -11.17
N TYR A 118 -25.23 3.17 -12.42
CA TYR A 118 -26.34 3.60 -13.28
C TYR A 118 -26.84 2.52 -14.24
N TRP A 119 -26.51 1.26 -13.97
CA TRP A 119 -26.87 0.16 -14.88
C TRP A 119 -28.37 -0.09 -14.98
N GLU A 120 -29.16 0.32 -13.98
CA GLU A 120 -30.61 0.23 -14.03
C GLU A 120 -31.20 1.04 -15.21
N ASP A 121 -30.69 2.24 -15.44
CA ASP A 121 -31.20 3.19 -16.41
C ASP A 121 -30.45 3.17 -17.75
N GLU A 122 -29.16 2.88 -17.73
CA GLU A 122 -28.27 3.04 -18.90
C GLU A 122 -27.96 1.73 -19.61
N MET A 123 -28.24 0.57 -19.02
CA MET A 123 -28.02 -0.71 -19.67
C MET A 123 -29.14 -0.98 -20.68
N THR A 124 -28.79 -0.99 -21.96
CA THR A 124 -29.78 -1.18 -23.05
C THR A 124 -30.30 -2.60 -23.16
N GLU A 125 -29.55 -3.58 -22.65
CA GLU A 125 -30.00 -4.95 -22.51
C GLU A 125 -30.44 -5.26 -21.08
N SER A 126 -31.43 -6.14 -20.97
CA SER A 126 -31.89 -6.58 -19.66
C SER A 126 -30.73 -7.23 -18.87
N ALA A 127 -30.56 -6.84 -17.61
CA ALA A 127 -29.66 -7.48 -16.65
C ALA A 127 -29.87 -9.02 -16.58
N ALA A 128 -31.06 -9.48 -16.97
CA ALA A 128 -31.37 -10.91 -17.11
C ALA A 128 -30.43 -11.65 -18.09
N ARG A 129 -29.88 -10.98 -19.11
CA ARG A 129 -28.93 -11.61 -20.01
C ARG A 129 -27.57 -11.82 -19.29
N LEU A 130 -27.15 -10.84 -18.52
CA LEU A 130 -25.93 -10.95 -17.70
C LEU A 130 -26.08 -12.04 -16.64
N MET A 131 -27.26 -12.15 -16.02
CA MET A 131 -27.54 -13.21 -15.06
C MET A 131 -27.55 -14.60 -15.72
N ARG A 132 -28.10 -14.74 -16.94
CA ARG A 132 -28.01 -16.02 -17.69
C ARG A 132 -26.58 -16.43 -18.02
N TYR A 133 -25.71 -15.46 -18.31
CA TYR A 133 -24.27 -15.72 -18.46
C TYR A 133 -23.70 -16.31 -17.19
N VAL A 134 -24.02 -15.74 -16.02
CA VAL A 134 -23.56 -16.29 -14.73
C VAL A 134 -24.12 -17.69 -14.50
N GLU A 135 -25.42 -17.90 -14.67
CA GLU A 135 -26.08 -19.20 -14.46
C GLU A 135 -25.48 -20.31 -15.35
N ALA A 136 -24.93 -19.94 -16.52
CA ALA A 136 -24.25 -20.84 -17.44
C ALA A 136 -22.76 -21.09 -17.11
N GLY A 137 -22.24 -20.57 -15.99
CA GLY A 137 -20.86 -20.77 -15.53
C GLY A 137 -19.96 -19.52 -15.58
N GLY A 138 -20.53 -18.37 -15.98
CA GLY A 138 -19.81 -17.09 -16.01
C GLY A 138 -19.54 -16.52 -14.62
N ARG A 139 -18.63 -15.56 -14.56
CA ARG A 139 -18.23 -14.85 -13.34
C ARG A 139 -18.56 -13.38 -13.45
N LEU A 140 -19.24 -12.84 -12.45
CA LEU A 140 -19.68 -11.44 -12.43
C LEU A 140 -19.23 -10.75 -11.15
N LEU A 141 -18.56 -9.61 -11.28
CA LEU A 141 -18.36 -8.67 -10.19
C LEU A 141 -19.28 -7.46 -10.37
N LEU A 142 -20.19 -7.23 -9.40
CA LEU A 142 -20.81 -5.93 -9.25
C LEU A 142 -19.89 -5.08 -8.38
N ALA A 143 -19.23 -4.11 -8.98
CA ALA A 143 -18.17 -3.33 -8.34
C ALA A 143 -18.68 -2.09 -7.60
N THR A 144 -19.97 -1.85 -7.61
CA THR A 144 -20.63 -0.75 -6.90
C THR A 144 -22.11 -1.06 -6.66
N VAL A 145 -22.68 -0.45 -5.64
CA VAL A 145 -24.12 -0.46 -5.37
C VAL A 145 -24.86 0.31 -6.47
N PRO A 146 -26.07 -0.12 -6.89
CA PRO A 146 -26.87 0.65 -7.85
C PRO A 146 -27.31 2.01 -7.27
N GLU A 147 -27.38 3.04 -8.12
CA GLU A 147 -27.88 4.38 -7.73
C GLU A 147 -29.39 4.36 -7.52
N SER A 148 -30.11 3.58 -8.33
CA SER A 148 -31.55 3.42 -8.28
C SER A 148 -31.92 1.94 -8.33
N LEU A 149 -33.05 1.60 -7.70
CA LEU A 149 -33.62 0.26 -7.71
C LEU A 149 -34.88 0.27 -8.61
N GLY A 150 -34.85 -0.54 -9.62
CA GLY A 150 -35.96 -0.64 -10.60
C GLY A 150 -36.16 -2.06 -11.09
N SER A 151 -36.81 -2.20 -12.24
CA SER A 151 -37.23 -3.49 -12.76
C SER A 151 -36.08 -4.45 -13.09
N GLN A 152 -34.89 -3.92 -13.45
CA GLN A 152 -33.73 -4.75 -13.72
C GLN A 152 -33.15 -5.33 -12.43
N PHE A 153 -33.10 -4.53 -11.38
CA PHE A 153 -32.71 -5.00 -10.06
C PHE A 153 -33.70 -6.02 -9.51
N ASP A 154 -35.01 -5.69 -9.57
CA ASP A 154 -36.09 -6.55 -9.09
C ASP A 154 -36.12 -7.94 -9.75
N THR A 155 -35.68 -8.03 -11.00
CA THR A 155 -35.63 -9.31 -11.72
C THR A 155 -34.29 -10.06 -11.51
N SER A 156 -33.30 -9.44 -10.88
CA SER A 156 -31.92 -9.95 -10.82
C SER A 156 -31.40 -10.20 -9.40
N TYR A 157 -31.89 -9.49 -8.37
CA TYR A 157 -31.28 -9.47 -7.03
C TYR A 157 -31.13 -10.86 -6.39
N ARG A 158 -32.10 -11.77 -6.57
CA ARG A 158 -32.00 -13.14 -6.02
C ARG A 158 -30.82 -13.92 -6.61
N ARG A 159 -30.53 -13.68 -7.90
CA ARG A 159 -29.37 -14.29 -8.59
C ARG A 159 -28.04 -13.73 -8.15
N MET A 160 -28.07 -12.57 -7.46
CA MET A 160 -26.91 -11.95 -6.81
C MET A 160 -26.75 -12.42 -5.36
N GLY A 161 -27.61 -13.33 -4.89
CA GLY A 161 -27.60 -13.83 -3.52
C GLY A 161 -28.33 -12.95 -2.51
N VAL A 162 -29.18 -12.04 -2.97
CA VAL A 162 -30.01 -11.20 -2.10
C VAL A 162 -31.38 -11.84 -1.92
N ALA A 163 -31.80 -12.10 -0.69
CA ALA A 163 -33.14 -12.62 -0.36
C ALA A 163 -34.17 -11.49 -0.23
N ASP A 164 -33.74 -10.37 0.38
CA ASP A 164 -34.57 -9.20 0.60
C ASP A 164 -33.72 -7.94 0.67
N TYR A 165 -34.27 -6.77 0.40
CA TYR A 165 -33.58 -5.50 0.44
C TYR A 165 -34.48 -4.36 0.97
N GLY A 166 -33.82 -3.34 1.55
CA GLY A 166 -34.48 -2.17 2.11
C GLY A 166 -33.85 -0.86 1.63
N ASP A 167 -33.86 0.14 2.49
CA ASP A 167 -33.29 1.44 2.21
C ASP A 167 -31.75 1.43 2.22
N TYR A 168 -31.13 2.48 1.68
CA TYR A 168 -29.69 2.69 1.78
C TYR A 168 -29.27 3.03 3.21
N LEU A 169 -28.18 2.44 3.65
CA LEU A 169 -27.53 2.66 4.95
C LEU A 169 -26.26 3.48 4.74
N ASN A 170 -26.18 4.64 5.41
CA ASN A 170 -24.93 5.33 5.57
C ASN A 170 -24.11 4.60 6.64
N TYR A 171 -22.86 4.28 6.34
CA TYR A 171 -21.95 3.59 7.26
C TYR A 171 -20.64 4.38 7.42
N ASP A 172 -19.93 4.17 8.51
CA ASP A 172 -18.61 4.73 8.82
C ASP A 172 -17.61 3.68 9.30
N THR A 173 -18.07 2.44 9.37
CA THR A 173 -17.29 1.31 9.88
C THR A 173 -17.41 0.12 8.91
N ILE A 174 -16.26 -0.52 8.65
CA ILE A 174 -16.16 -1.73 7.84
C ILE A 174 -15.52 -2.82 8.68
N SER A 175 -16.21 -3.94 8.88
CA SER A 175 -15.71 -5.11 9.61
C SER A 175 -15.54 -6.30 8.68
N PHE A 176 -14.34 -6.85 8.58
CA PHE A 176 -14.04 -8.02 7.76
C PHE A 176 -14.26 -9.30 8.58
N SER A 177 -15.27 -10.08 8.20
CA SER A 177 -15.60 -11.38 8.81
C SER A 177 -14.98 -12.57 8.07
N GLY A 178 -14.59 -12.39 6.82
CA GLY A 178 -14.01 -13.42 5.94
C GLY A 178 -12.64 -13.02 5.39
N GLU A 179 -11.92 -14.03 4.91
CA GLU A 179 -10.58 -13.87 4.30
C GLU A 179 -10.73 -13.46 2.83
N LEU A 180 -11.05 -12.20 2.57
CA LEU A 180 -11.14 -11.64 1.22
C LEU A 180 -9.75 -11.48 0.59
N ILE A 181 -8.79 -11.00 1.39
CA ILE A 181 -7.37 -10.90 1.07
C ILE A 181 -6.57 -11.38 2.29
N PRO A 182 -5.35 -11.91 2.12
CA PRO A 182 -4.58 -12.47 3.23
C PRO A 182 -4.41 -11.52 4.41
N GLY A 183 -4.80 -11.97 5.60
CA GLY A 183 -4.65 -11.23 6.85
C GLY A 183 -5.68 -10.14 7.13
N ILE A 184 -6.74 -10.00 6.30
CA ILE A 184 -7.78 -8.99 6.52
C ILE A 184 -8.88 -9.47 7.48
N GLN A 185 -9.10 -10.76 7.61
CA GLN A 185 -10.13 -11.30 8.48
C GLN A 185 -9.96 -10.82 9.93
N GLY A 186 -11.05 -10.38 10.56
CA GLY A 186 -11.05 -9.83 11.91
C GLY A 186 -10.58 -8.37 12.00
N ARG A 187 -10.24 -7.72 10.89
CA ARG A 187 -9.90 -6.29 10.87
C ARG A 187 -11.16 -5.43 10.78
N THR A 188 -11.11 -4.30 11.47
CA THR A 188 -12.15 -3.26 11.44
C THR A 188 -11.51 -1.93 11.09
N PHE A 189 -12.13 -1.19 10.17
CA PHE A 189 -11.71 0.13 9.73
C PHE A 189 -12.82 1.12 10.07
N ILE A 190 -12.48 2.19 10.75
CA ILE A 190 -13.43 3.20 11.26
C ILE A 190 -12.97 4.59 10.83
N GLY A 191 -13.89 5.46 10.51
CA GLY A 191 -13.65 6.87 10.28
C GLY A 191 -14.13 7.38 8.93
N GLU A 192 -14.05 8.69 8.73
CA GLU A 192 -14.56 9.40 7.56
C GLU A 192 -14.02 8.88 6.22
N THR A 193 -12.76 8.41 6.20
CA THR A 193 -12.15 7.83 4.99
C THR A 193 -12.87 6.58 4.48
N PHE A 194 -13.58 5.88 5.37
CA PHE A 194 -14.32 4.66 5.06
C PHE A 194 -15.83 4.85 5.06
N SER A 195 -16.29 6.08 5.31
CA SER A 195 -17.72 6.41 5.33
C SER A 195 -18.29 6.45 3.91
N ASP A 196 -19.40 5.76 3.72
CA ASP A 196 -20.10 5.71 2.42
C ASP A 196 -21.52 5.15 2.58
N VAL A 197 -22.11 4.71 1.48
CA VAL A 197 -23.47 4.21 1.38
C VAL A 197 -23.47 2.76 0.91
N ALA A 198 -24.28 1.93 1.56
CA ALA A 198 -24.56 0.56 1.15
C ALA A 198 -26.06 0.30 1.10
N LEU A 199 -26.52 -0.56 0.21
CA LEU A 199 -27.90 -1.02 0.22
C LEU A 199 -28.10 -1.99 1.39
N SER A 200 -29.15 -1.80 2.19
CA SER A 200 -29.52 -2.74 3.23
C SER A 200 -30.05 -4.01 2.60
N VAL A 201 -29.38 -5.14 2.82
CA VAL A 201 -29.77 -6.42 2.23
C VAL A 201 -29.76 -7.55 3.26
N THR A 202 -30.66 -8.52 3.05
CA THR A 202 -30.59 -9.85 3.64
C THR A 202 -30.17 -10.82 2.55
N LEU A 203 -29.21 -11.69 2.83
CA LEU A 203 -28.69 -12.61 1.82
C LEU A 203 -29.40 -13.95 1.84
N GLU A 204 -29.40 -14.61 0.68
CA GLU A 204 -29.84 -16.00 0.52
C GLU A 204 -28.91 -16.95 1.27
N GLU A 205 -29.46 -18.11 1.67
CA GLU A 205 -28.65 -19.20 2.21
C GLU A 205 -27.58 -19.65 1.20
N GLY A 206 -26.34 -19.81 1.66
CA GLY A 206 -25.20 -20.17 0.81
C GLY A 206 -24.38 -18.97 0.34
N ALA A 207 -24.80 -17.73 0.58
CA ALA A 207 -23.94 -16.57 0.35
C ALA A 207 -22.77 -16.52 1.37
N THR A 208 -21.58 -16.24 0.87
CA THR A 208 -20.38 -16.07 1.70
C THR A 208 -20.10 -14.58 1.91
N VAL A 209 -20.21 -14.11 3.16
CA VAL A 209 -19.95 -12.70 3.52
C VAL A 209 -18.49 -12.52 3.94
N TYR A 210 -17.82 -11.56 3.29
CA TYR A 210 -16.43 -11.20 3.61
C TYR A 210 -16.34 -9.94 4.46
N ALA A 211 -17.25 -8.97 4.27
CA ALA A 211 -17.24 -7.72 5.01
C ALA A 211 -18.65 -7.20 5.27
N TRP A 212 -18.78 -6.43 6.36
CA TRP A 212 -20.00 -5.76 6.79
C TRP A 212 -19.76 -4.25 6.81
N ALA A 213 -20.77 -3.51 6.38
CA ALA A 213 -20.91 -2.08 6.59
C ALA A 213 -21.73 -1.85 7.86
N GLU A 214 -21.27 -0.99 8.76
CA GLU A 214 -21.90 -0.73 10.05
C GLU A 214 -22.03 0.78 10.28
N ASP A 215 -23.15 1.21 10.84
CA ASP A 215 -23.32 2.56 11.32
C ASP A 215 -23.08 2.63 12.84
N GLY A 216 -22.88 3.81 13.37
CA GLY A 216 -22.71 4.00 14.82
C GLY A 216 -23.95 3.70 15.68
N GLN A 217 -25.01 3.09 15.12
CA GLN A 217 -26.30 2.80 15.77
C GLN A 217 -26.63 1.30 15.77
N ASP A 218 -25.64 0.44 15.72
CA ASP A 218 -25.75 -1.04 15.67
C ASP A 218 -26.49 -1.60 14.44
N ARG A 219 -26.75 -0.79 13.39
CA ARG A 219 -27.25 -1.30 12.13
C ARG A 219 -26.09 -1.73 11.25
N ARG A 220 -26.26 -2.86 10.59
CA ARG A 220 -25.26 -3.40 9.67
C ARG A 220 -25.90 -4.05 8.47
N THR A 221 -25.18 -4.04 7.36
CA THR A 221 -25.55 -4.75 6.13
C THR A 221 -24.32 -5.41 5.52
N PRO A 222 -24.48 -6.54 4.80
CA PRO A 222 -23.38 -7.10 4.00
C PRO A 222 -22.80 -6.07 3.04
N LEU A 223 -21.49 -5.87 3.09
CA LEU A 223 -20.74 -4.97 2.23
C LEU A 223 -20.10 -5.70 1.05
N ILE A 224 -19.51 -6.87 1.34
CA ILE A 224 -18.87 -7.69 0.33
C ILE A 224 -19.29 -9.13 0.55
N TRP A 225 -19.82 -9.75 -0.52
CA TRP A 225 -20.15 -11.17 -0.48
C TRP A 225 -19.97 -11.82 -1.85
N SER A 226 -19.92 -13.15 -1.87
CA SER A 226 -20.07 -13.95 -3.08
C SER A 226 -21.24 -14.93 -2.96
N TYR A 227 -21.79 -15.31 -4.10
CA TYR A 227 -22.91 -16.23 -4.19
C TYR A 227 -22.78 -17.08 -5.45
N ASP A 228 -22.99 -18.40 -5.32
CA ASP A 228 -23.05 -19.30 -6.44
C ASP A 228 -24.46 -19.23 -7.07
N SER A 229 -24.52 -18.82 -8.34
CA SER A 229 -25.74 -18.66 -9.09
C SER A 229 -25.74 -19.59 -10.32
N GLY A 230 -26.47 -20.68 -10.26
CA GLY A 230 -26.41 -21.73 -11.29
C GLY A 230 -25.04 -22.44 -11.28
N GLN A 231 -24.33 -22.38 -12.40
CA GLN A 231 -22.98 -22.95 -12.54
C GLN A 231 -21.86 -21.90 -12.35
N GLY A 232 -22.24 -20.64 -12.23
CA GLY A 232 -21.29 -19.53 -12.08
C GLY A 232 -21.38 -18.87 -10.73
N ARG A 233 -20.65 -17.76 -10.59
CA ARG A 233 -20.53 -17.05 -9.31
C ARG A 233 -20.64 -15.54 -9.50
N VAL A 234 -21.32 -14.89 -8.56
CA VAL A 234 -21.37 -13.43 -8.43
C VAL A 234 -20.58 -13.02 -7.20
N ALA A 235 -19.78 -11.96 -7.30
CA ALA A 235 -19.27 -11.20 -6.16
C ALA A 235 -19.89 -9.80 -6.19
N VAL A 236 -20.22 -9.28 -5.04
CA VAL A 236 -20.84 -7.95 -4.91
C VAL A 236 -20.01 -7.11 -3.94
N PHE A 237 -19.66 -5.92 -4.37
CA PHE A 237 -19.18 -4.85 -3.53
C PHE A 237 -20.30 -3.79 -3.40
N ASN A 238 -21.00 -3.84 -2.31
CA ASN A 238 -22.20 -3.07 -2.02
C ASN A 238 -21.86 -1.68 -1.45
N SER A 239 -21.12 -0.87 -2.21
CA SER A 239 -20.70 0.47 -1.82
C SER A 239 -20.43 1.35 -3.04
N THR A 240 -20.37 2.67 -2.85
CA THR A 240 -19.92 3.63 -3.86
C THR A 240 -18.44 4.00 -3.73
N SER A 241 -17.70 3.40 -2.80
CA SER A 241 -16.31 3.76 -2.43
C SER A 241 -15.22 3.29 -3.39
N GLY A 242 -15.48 2.45 -4.35
CA GLY A 242 -14.48 1.71 -5.16
C GLY A 242 -13.42 2.52 -5.94
N LYS A 243 -13.10 3.77 -5.57
CA LYS A 243 -12.38 4.76 -6.39
C LYS A 243 -10.91 5.00 -5.99
N GLY A 244 -10.47 4.62 -4.81
CA GLY A 244 -9.13 4.93 -4.28
C GLY A 244 -8.17 3.73 -4.28
N ASP A 245 -6.92 3.98 -3.92
CA ASP A 245 -5.86 2.97 -3.91
C ASP A 245 -6.15 1.81 -2.94
N PHE A 246 -6.70 2.11 -1.77
CA PHE A 246 -7.15 1.11 -0.80
C PHE A 246 -8.15 0.13 -1.43
N TRP A 247 -9.13 0.66 -2.17
CA TRP A 247 -10.18 -0.14 -2.79
C TRP A 247 -9.70 -1.02 -3.94
N ARG A 248 -8.52 -0.73 -4.51
CA ARG A 248 -7.90 -1.58 -5.53
C ARG A 248 -7.56 -2.97 -4.99
N GLY A 249 -7.03 -3.04 -3.75
CA GLY A 249 -6.80 -4.30 -3.05
C GLY A 249 -8.11 -5.07 -2.80
N ILE A 250 -9.15 -4.37 -2.37
CA ILE A 250 -10.50 -4.94 -2.16
C ILE A 250 -11.08 -5.47 -3.48
N THR A 251 -10.98 -4.70 -4.57
CA THR A 251 -11.41 -5.13 -5.91
C THR A 251 -10.68 -6.43 -6.33
N ALA A 252 -9.37 -6.50 -6.10
CA ALA A 252 -8.59 -7.71 -6.37
C ALA A 252 -9.07 -8.90 -5.53
N GLY A 253 -9.42 -8.69 -4.26
CA GLY A 253 -10.03 -9.68 -3.39
C GLY A 253 -11.40 -10.15 -3.89
N CYS A 254 -12.26 -9.23 -4.33
CA CYS A 254 -13.56 -9.57 -4.92
C CYS A 254 -13.41 -10.40 -6.21
N ILE A 255 -12.41 -10.08 -7.04
CA ILE A 255 -12.08 -10.88 -8.24
C ILE A 255 -11.63 -12.28 -7.81
N ASN A 256 -10.73 -12.39 -6.82
CA ASN A 256 -10.27 -13.67 -6.31
C ASN A 256 -11.44 -14.55 -5.80
N ALA A 257 -12.41 -13.94 -5.12
CA ALA A 257 -13.59 -14.64 -4.58
C ALA A 257 -14.49 -15.29 -5.65
N LEU A 258 -14.34 -14.91 -6.91
CA LEU A 258 -15.07 -15.48 -8.04
C LEU A 258 -14.50 -16.80 -8.56
N PHE A 259 -13.29 -17.18 -8.14
CA PHE A 259 -12.59 -18.36 -8.62
C PHE A 259 -12.33 -19.32 -7.46
N ASP A 260 -12.47 -20.63 -7.71
CA ASP A 260 -12.11 -21.65 -6.72
C ASP A 260 -10.59 -21.73 -6.51
N THR A 261 -9.86 -21.47 -7.58
CA THR A 261 -8.39 -21.33 -7.55
C THR A 261 -7.98 -20.14 -8.39
N PHE A 262 -7.30 -19.20 -7.77
CA PHE A 262 -6.80 -18.00 -8.43
C PHE A 262 -5.35 -17.76 -8.08
N MET A 263 -4.51 -17.54 -9.08
CA MET A 263 -3.08 -17.27 -8.91
C MET A 263 -2.73 -15.92 -9.53
N TYR A 264 -2.02 -15.10 -8.79
CA TYR A 264 -1.53 -13.82 -9.25
C TYR A 264 -0.13 -13.55 -8.68
N PRO A 265 0.69 -12.74 -9.38
CA PRO A 265 2.00 -12.40 -8.86
C PRO A 265 1.87 -11.50 -7.63
N VAL A 266 2.60 -11.83 -6.57
CA VAL A 266 2.67 -11.01 -5.36
C VAL A 266 4.10 -10.54 -5.19
N VAL A 267 4.29 -9.21 -5.17
CA VAL A 267 5.51 -8.59 -4.68
C VAL A 267 5.23 -8.18 -3.24
N ASN A 268 5.53 -9.06 -2.30
CA ASN A 268 5.37 -8.77 -0.87
C ASN A 268 6.63 -8.05 -0.37
N ALA A 269 6.79 -6.79 -0.78
CA ALA A 269 7.91 -5.95 -0.42
C ALA A 269 7.44 -4.58 0.06
N LEU A 270 8.04 -4.11 1.14
CA LEU A 270 7.92 -2.76 1.65
C LEU A 270 9.26 -2.06 1.44
N CYS A 271 9.26 -0.91 0.77
CA CYS A 271 10.43 -0.04 0.63
C CYS A 271 10.21 1.18 1.52
N LEU A 272 11.16 1.42 2.42
CA LEU A 272 11.15 2.56 3.33
C LEU A 272 12.27 3.52 2.96
N PHE A 273 11.91 4.58 2.23
CA PHE A 273 12.83 5.64 1.85
C PHE A 273 12.80 6.76 2.89
N ILE A 274 13.97 7.26 3.25
CA ILE A 274 14.13 8.48 4.05
C ILE A 274 14.73 9.52 3.10
N ASP A 275 13.83 10.33 2.54
CA ASP A 275 14.23 11.41 1.64
C ASP A 275 14.98 12.49 2.40
N ASP A 276 15.89 13.20 1.73
CA ASP A 276 16.72 14.24 2.32
C ASP A 276 17.47 13.79 3.59
N PHE A 277 17.95 12.57 3.58
CA PHE A 277 18.55 11.95 4.75
C PHE A 277 19.83 12.66 5.23
N PRO A 278 20.02 12.95 6.53
CA PRO A 278 19.10 12.63 7.63
C PRO A 278 17.89 13.56 7.72
N SER A 279 17.96 14.80 7.26
CA SER A 279 16.86 15.77 7.20
C SER A 279 17.35 17.07 6.55
N PRO A 280 16.51 17.76 5.77
CA PRO A 280 16.80 19.09 5.22
C PRO A 280 16.95 20.15 6.33
N GLN A 281 16.43 19.87 7.52
CA GLN A 281 16.45 20.79 8.66
C GLN A 281 17.55 20.49 9.69
N TYR A 282 18.47 19.61 9.34
CA TYR A 282 19.52 19.16 10.26
C TYR A 282 20.36 20.32 10.84
N GLU A 283 20.69 21.32 10.04
CA GLU A 283 21.45 22.52 10.44
C GLU A 283 20.53 23.69 10.88
N SER A 284 19.20 23.52 10.86
CA SER A 284 18.27 24.59 11.22
C SER A 284 18.14 24.74 12.72
N GLU A 285 17.85 25.98 13.17
CA GLU A 285 17.44 26.25 14.54
C GLU A 285 15.94 25.93 14.69
N SER A 286 15.60 25.11 15.68
CA SER A 286 14.22 24.75 15.99
C SER A 286 13.91 25.06 17.44
N ASP A 287 13.05 26.05 17.67
CA ASP A 287 12.62 26.41 19.02
C ASP A 287 11.83 25.28 19.68
N VAL A 288 11.00 24.54 18.91
CA VAL A 288 10.25 23.39 19.39
C VAL A 288 11.17 22.29 19.91
N VAL A 289 12.20 21.93 19.13
CA VAL A 289 13.20 20.94 19.56
C VAL A 289 13.95 21.40 20.79
N ARG A 290 14.27 22.70 20.88
CA ARG A 290 14.96 23.25 22.04
C ARG A 290 14.09 23.24 23.29
N GLU A 291 12.80 23.59 23.16
CA GLU A 291 11.85 23.61 24.27
C GLU A 291 11.47 22.21 24.76
N GLU A 292 11.20 21.28 23.85
CA GLU A 292 10.77 19.93 24.23
C GLU A 292 11.90 19.00 24.65
N TYR A 293 13.04 19.09 23.97
CA TYR A 293 14.16 18.15 24.17
C TYR A 293 15.41 18.77 24.81
N GLY A 294 15.48 20.10 24.94
CA GLY A 294 16.65 20.80 25.47
C GLY A 294 17.89 20.64 24.60
N ARG A 295 17.72 20.46 23.27
CA ARG A 295 18.80 20.16 22.32
C ARG A 295 18.70 21.04 21.07
N SER A 296 19.85 21.19 20.37
CA SER A 296 19.83 21.68 18.99
C SER A 296 19.19 20.65 18.05
N ALA A 297 18.76 21.06 16.86
CA ALA A 297 18.24 20.15 15.85
C ALA A 297 19.27 19.05 15.52
N LYS A 298 20.53 19.42 15.36
CA LYS A 298 21.65 18.50 15.12
C LYS A 298 21.79 17.41 16.18
N GLU A 299 21.73 17.79 17.45
CA GLU A 299 21.78 16.84 18.57
C GLU A 299 20.51 15.99 18.63
N PHE A 300 19.35 16.54 18.31
CA PHE A 300 18.09 15.81 18.26
C PHE A 300 18.13 14.70 17.20
N TYR A 301 18.50 15.04 15.96
CA TYR A 301 18.57 14.04 14.89
C TYR A 301 19.62 12.95 15.17
N ARG A 302 20.77 13.31 15.74
CA ARG A 302 21.85 12.36 16.05
C ARG A 302 21.54 11.49 17.27
N ASP A 303 21.04 12.08 18.36
CA ASP A 303 21.02 11.45 19.69
C ASP A 303 19.65 10.89 20.06
N ILE A 304 18.57 11.32 19.37
CA ILE A 304 17.19 10.91 19.64
C ILE A 304 16.56 10.28 18.41
N TRP A 305 16.32 11.07 17.35
CA TRP A 305 15.57 10.62 16.20
C TRP A 305 16.20 9.39 15.50
N TRP A 306 17.49 9.45 15.20
CA TRP A 306 18.14 8.34 14.50
C TRP A 306 18.25 7.05 15.34
N PRO A 307 18.62 7.09 16.61
CA PRO A 307 18.53 5.92 17.48
C PRO A 307 17.13 5.32 17.57
N ASP A 308 16.08 6.14 17.64
CA ASP A 308 14.69 5.67 17.66
C ASP A 308 14.32 5.00 16.34
N MET A 309 14.68 5.59 15.19
CA MET A 309 14.49 4.97 13.88
C MET A 309 15.17 3.60 13.79
N LEU A 310 16.42 3.49 14.26
CA LEU A 310 17.14 2.21 14.31
C LEU A 310 16.44 1.18 15.23
N GLN A 311 15.88 1.63 16.35
CA GLN A 311 15.14 0.75 17.26
C GLN A 311 13.86 0.24 16.61
N VAL A 312 13.11 1.10 15.92
CA VAL A 312 11.90 0.72 15.16
C VAL A 312 12.26 -0.31 14.09
N ALA A 313 13.25 -0.01 13.26
CA ALA A 313 13.69 -0.92 12.20
C ALA A 313 14.08 -2.30 12.76
N LYS A 314 14.83 -2.32 13.88
CA LYS A 314 15.19 -3.58 14.54
C LYS A 314 13.99 -4.34 15.09
N ALA A 315 12.98 -3.64 15.63
CA ALA A 315 11.80 -4.25 16.22
C ALA A 315 10.91 -4.92 15.17
N TYR A 316 10.83 -4.34 13.97
CA TYR A 316 9.96 -4.79 12.88
C TYR A 316 10.69 -5.51 11.75
N GLY A 317 12.02 -5.52 11.76
CA GLY A 317 12.84 -6.13 10.70
C GLY A 317 12.89 -5.27 9.44
N ASP A 318 12.68 -3.96 9.58
CA ASP A 318 12.64 -3.03 8.46
C ASP A 318 14.06 -2.69 7.96
N VAL A 319 14.17 -2.38 6.67
CA VAL A 319 15.39 -1.90 6.02
C VAL A 319 15.12 -0.51 5.45
N TYR A 320 15.92 0.47 5.85
CA TYR A 320 15.82 1.83 5.33
C TYR A 320 16.73 2.03 4.12
N THR A 321 16.27 2.85 3.18
CA THR A 321 17.11 3.45 2.15
C THR A 321 17.22 4.94 2.44
N GLY A 322 18.37 5.42 2.89
CA GLY A 322 18.62 6.84 3.11
C GLY A 322 19.06 7.52 1.81
N LEU A 323 18.31 8.51 1.37
CA LEU A 323 18.53 9.24 0.12
C LEU A 323 19.17 10.60 0.40
N PHE A 324 20.44 10.74 0.07
CA PHE A 324 21.20 11.98 0.28
C PHE A 324 20.99 12.98 -0.86
N VAL A 325 20.92 14.26 -0.49
CA VAL A 325 20.95 15.41 -1.40
C VAL A 325 22.31 16.08 -1.31
N ALA A 326 22.91 16.39 -2.43
CA ALA A 326 24.23 17.05 -2.45
C ALA A 326 24.18 18.52 -2.02
N THR A 327 23.08 19.21 -2.34
CA THR A 327 22.90 20.61 -1.97
C THR A 327 21.43 21.03 -1.98
N TYR A 328 21.05 21.94 -1.07
CA TYR A 328 19.72 22.57 -1.02
C TYR A 328 19.69 23.98 -1.62
N ASN A 329 20.81 24.45 -2.19
CA ASN A 329 21.00 25.85 -2.56
C ASN A 329 21.12 26.07 -4.08
N ASP A 330 20.78 25.11 -4.93
CA ASP A 330 20.97 25.14 -6.38
C ASP A 330 22.42 25.48 -6.81
N ILE A 331 23.38 25.25 -5.93
CA ILE A 331 24.81 25.51 -6.20
C ILE A 331 25.34 24.35 -7.02
N THR A 332 25.57 24.56 -8.31
CA THR A 332 26.13 23.57 -9.23
C THR A 332 27.66 23.69 -9.39
N ASP A 333 28.26 24.73 -8.82
CA ASP A 333 29.70 25.00 -8.89
C ASP A 333 30.41 24.24 -7.74
N PRO A 334 31.24 23.23 -8.02
CA PRO A 334 31.94 22.46 -7.00
C PRO A 334 32.84 23.31 -6.08
N ASP A 335 33.38 24.41 -6.60
CA ASP A 335 34.27 25.30 -5.83
C ASP A 335 33.52 26.15 -4.81
N ARG A 336 32.18 26.23 -4.95
CA ARG A 336 31.29 26.96 -4.06
C ARG A 336 30.55 26.05 -3.07
N LEU A 337 30.64 24.73 -3.23
CA LEU A 337 30.10 23.80 -2.26
C LEU A 337 30.89 23.91 -0.97
N ALA A 338 30.25 24.37 0.08
CA ALA A 338 30.84 24.35 1.40
C ALA A 338 30.88 22.89 1.89
N TYR A 339 32.04 22.30 1.94
CA TYR A 339 32.30 20.95 2.49
C TYR A 339 32.02 20.84 4.01
N THR A 340 31.25 21.74 4.59
CA THR A 340 31.04 21.81 6.04
C THR A 340 30.16 20.70 6.57
N GLU A 341 29.45 19.95 5.71
CA GLU A 341 28.47 18.93 6.12
C GLU A 341 28.99 17.49 5.98
N SER A 342 30.17 17.30 5.40
CA SER A 342 30.70 15.95 5.12
C SER A 342 30.82 15.05 6.37
N ALA A 343 31.04 15.63 7.55
CA ALA A 343 31.12 14.86 8.80
C ALA A 343 29.75 14.31 9.23
N THR A 344 28.66 15.05 8.97
CA THR A 344 27.29 14.64 9.27
C THR A 344 26.85 13.52 8.32
N GLU A 345 27.04 13.73 7.02
CA GLU A 345 26.71 12.74 6.00
C GLU A 345 27.49 11.45 6.20
N LEU A 346 28.79 11.56 6.52
CA LEU A 346 29.62 10.41 6.86
C LEU A 346 29.12 9.68 8.10
N TYR A 347 28.70 10.41 9.15
CA TYR A 347 28.16 9.78 10.36
C TYR A 347 26.90 8.97 10.07
N PHE A 348 25.91 9.57 9.43
CA PHE A 348 24.63 8.92 9.15
C PHE A 348 24.77 7.85 8.06
N GLY A 349 25.53 8.11 7.00
CA GLY A 349 25.80 7.14 5.94
C GLY A 349 26.53 5.90 6.44
N ASN A 350 27.56 6.07 7.26
CA ASN A 350 28.24 4.95 7.90
C ASN A 350 27.34 4.18 8.85
N SER A 351 26.43 4.87 9.55
CA SER A 351 25.45 4.24 10.42
C SER A 351 24.44 3.40 9.63
N LEU A 352 23.94 3.89 8.50
CA LEU A 352 23.09 3.12 7.58
C LEU A 352 23.79 1.82 7.16
N LEU A 353 24.96 1.96 6.57
CA LEU A 353 25.73 0.81 6.04
C LEU A 353 26.10 -0.20 7.13
N LYS A 354 26.48 0.27 8.32
CA LYS A 354 26.81 -0.60 9.48
C LYS A 354 25.62 -1.42 9.95
N ASN A 355 24.40 -0.90 9.81
CA ASN A 355 23.18 -1.61 10.17
C ASN A 355 22.63 -2.47 9.02
N GLY A 356 23.33 -2.54 7.89
CA GLY A 356 22.89 -3.32 6.71
C GLY A 356 21.80 -2.64 5.90
N TYR A 357 21.65 -1.33 6.05
CA TYR A 357 20.67 -0.52 5.32
C TYR A 357 21.27 0.07 4.05
N GLU A 358 20.43 0.65 3.20
CA GLU A 358 20.83 1.12 1.88
C GLU A 358 21.12 2.62 1.86
N LEU A 359 22.07 3.00 1.00
CA LEU A 359 22.42 4.38 0.71
C LEU A 359 22.07 4.69 -0.74
N GLY A 360 21.33 5.76 -0.96
CA GLY A 360 20.93 6.22 -2.28
C GLY A 360 21.14 7.72 -2.47
N ALA A 361 20.85 8.22 -3.67
CA ALA A 361 20.88 9.63 -4.00
C ALA A 361 19.47 10.13 -4.31
N HIS A 362 19.08 11.26 -3.69
CA HIS A 362 17.80 11.94 -3.94
C HIS A 362 17.93 12.99 -5.05
N GLY A 363 19.09 13.22 -5.54
CA GLY A 363 19.42 14.19 -6.56
C GLY A 363 20.64 15.02 -6.18
N TYR A 364 21.05 15.93 -7.06
CA TYR A 364 22.14 16.86 -6.77
C TYR A 364 21.63 18.11 -6.04
N THR A 365 20.49 18.63 -6.47
CA THR A 365 19.73 19.71 -5.82
C THR A 365 18.36 19.19 -5.44
N HIS A 366 17.80 19.78 -4.39
CA HIS A 366 16.43 19.47 -3.97
C HIS A 366 15.43 20.40 -4.64
#